data_454234b08a55e53ac47fff26cdfea082
#
_entry.id   454234b08a55e53ac47fff26cdfea082
#
_cell.length_a   1.000
_cell.length_b   1.000
_cell.length_c   1.000
_cell.angle_alpha   90.00
_cell.angle_beta   90.00
_cell.angle_gamma   90.00
#
_symmetry.space_group_name_H-M   'P 1'
#
loop_
_entity.id
_entity.type
_entity.pdbx_description
1 polymer ?
#
loop_
_entity_poly.entity_id
_entity_poly.type
_entity_poly.pdbx_seq_one_letter_code
_entity_poly.pdbx_strand_id
1 'polypeptide(L)'
;SDTIFTKNDKAELNLSAINPGYVYFAFSKVNPGINILYEPNETIVLNVSKDDNNKYFIHYEGRNSSILLAINVDPIYKYQKFAQKIRPVIFEANRGSDILNFVKNEHKLESERLKVFFEKGEISKDIYEISKLYLETTLANNSKSIIEDVFRIEEEFTKTKLPKSEFLDLLNNLMTEFNPFDDKFKNFTTYAFFDNVQSFTRFMNESGFEEKRYDRGLWKNKNVRDYYNFIPLHLQEKLFAHLFSND
;
A
#
# COMPACT_ATOMS: atom_id res chain seq x y z
N SER A 1 -17.24 -5.21 6.37
CA SER A 1 -16.38 -5.19 7.57
C SER A 1 -17.13 -5.79 8.73
N ASP A 2 -16.48 -6.71 9.45
CA ASP A 2 -17.10 -7.37 10.59
C ASP A 2 -16.46 -6.83 11.88
N THR A 3 -17.30 -6.61 12.92
CA THR A 3 -16.82 -6.22 14.23
C THR A 3 -16.88 -7.43 15.15
N ILE A 4 -15.74 -7.78 15.74
CA ILE A 4 -15.62 -8.91 16.65
C ILE A 4 -15.45 -8.38 18.06
N PHE A 5 -16.25 -8.91 18.98
CA PHE A 5 -16.13 -8.60 20.40
C PHE A 5 -15.34 -9.70 21.09
N THR A 6 -14.36 -9.31 21.90
CA THR A 6 -13.62 -10.27 22.72
C THR A 6 -14.46 -10.77 23.88
N LYS A 7 -14.34 -12.07 24.15
CA LYS A 7 -14.88 -12.70 25.36
C LYS A 7 -13.72 -13.34 26.12
N ASN A 8 -13.55 -12.98 27.39
CA ASN A 8 -12.41 -13.41 28.20
C ASN A 8 -11.05 -13.13 27.50
N ASP A 9 -10.90 -11.92 26.94
CA ASP A 9 -9.70 -11.46 26.24
C ASP A 9 -9.32 -12.31 25.01
N LYS A 10 -10.23 -13.10 24.50
CA LYS A 10 -10.05 -13.91 23.30
C LYS A 10 -11.13 -13.61 22.27
N ALA A 11 -10.75 -13.59 21.02
CA ALA A 11 -11.66 -13.57 19.88
C ALA A 11 -11.16 -14.57 18.85
N GLU A 12 -12.10 -15.24 18.19
CA GLU A 12 -11.83 -16.14 17.06
C GLU A 12 -12.58 -15.63 15.85
N LEU A 13 -11.88 -15.54 14.73
CA LEU A 13 -12.44 -15.18 13.43
C LEU A 13 -12.19 -16.34 12.47
N ASN A 14 -13.26 -16.93 11.98
CA ASN A 14 -13.20 -17.94 10.94
C ASN A 14 -13.42 -17.31 9.58
N LEU A 15 -12.40 -17.31 8.73
CA LEU A 15 -12.46 -16.81 7.36
C LEU A 15 -12.62 -18.00 6.41
N SER A 16 -13.72 -18.04 5.68
CA SER A 16 -13.91 -19.02 4.61
C SER A 16 -13.16 -18.58 3.35
N ALA A 17 -11.84 -18.74 3.36
CA ALA A 17 -10.97 -18.33 2.28
C ALA A 17 -10.58 -19.53 1.41
N ILE A 18 -10.74 -19.38 0.09
CA ILE A 18 -10.35 -20.38 -0.90
C ILE A 18 -8.92 -20.12 -1.40
N ASN A 19 -8.52 -18.86 -1.41
CA ASN A 19 -7.22 -18.41 -1.90
C ASN A 19 -6.45 -17.68 -0.80
N PRO A 20 -5.12 -17.68 -0.82
CA PRO A 20 -4.32 -16.84 0.07
C PRO A 20 -4.62 -15.36 -0.19
N GLY A 21 -4.48 -14.55 0.83
CA GLY A 21 -4.83 -13.14 0.75
C GLY A 21 -4.39 -12.31 1.95
N TYR A 22 -4.86 -11.07 1.98
CA TYR A 22 -4.64 -10.14 3.08
C TYR A 22 -5.93 -9.80 3.79
N VAL A 23 -5.85 -9.72 5.12
CA VAL A 23 -6.90 -9.16 5.98
C VAL A 23 -6.30 -8.01 6.77
N TYR A 24 -6.99 -6.89 6.83
CA TYR A 24 -6.62 -5.79 7.69
C TYR A 24 -7.41 -5.84 8.99
N PHE A 25 -6.69 -5.93 10.10
CA PHE A 25 -7.29 -5.85 11.43
C PHE A 25 -7.05 -4.48 12.05
N ALA A 26 -8.13 -3.82 12.44
CA ALA A 26 -8.08 -2.63 13.27
C ALA A 26 -8.50 -2.99 14.69
N PHE A 27 -7.66 -2.69 15.65
CA PHE A 27 -7.99 -2.83 17.06
C PHE A 27 -8.42 -1.47 17.59
N SER A 28 -9.54 -1.39 18.30
CA SER A 28 -10.08 -0.11 18.79
C SER A 28 -9.10 0.69 19.68
N LYS A 29 -8.10 0.03 20.25
CA LYS A 29 -7.10 0.64 21.14
C LYS A 29 -5.67 0.56 20.60
N VAL A 30 -5.45 -0.08 19.45
CA VAL A 30 -4.15 -0.23 18.80
C VAL A 30 -4.19 0.49 17.47
N ASN A 31 -3.48 1.57 17.36
CA ASN A 31 -3.35 2.33 16.12
C ASN A 31 -1.86 2.38 15.71
N PRO A 32 -1.50 2.06 14.48
CA PRO A 32 -2.35 1.62 13.38
C PRO A 32 -2.74 0.13 13.48
N GLY A 33 -3.80 -0.28 12.76
CA GLY A 33 -4.13 -1.68 12.56
C GLY A 33 -3.01 -2.45 11.83
N ILE A 34 -3.20 -3.74 11.67
CA ILE A 34 -2.20 -4.64 11.11
C ILE A 34 -2.73 -5.35 9.87
N ASN A 35 -1.85 -5.56 8.91
CA ASN A 35 -2.10 -6.42 7.77
C ASN A 35 -1.72 -7.86 8.15
N ILE A 36 -2.63 -8.78 7.91
CA ILE A 36 -2.42 -10.21 8.12
C ILE A 36 -2.51 -10.90 6.77
N LEU A 37 -1.45 -11.59 6.43
CA LEU A 37 -1.38 -12.47 5.29
C LEU A 37 -1.80 -13.87 5.75
N TYR A 38 -2.70 -14.51 5.04
CA TYR A 38 -3.23 -15.82 5.38
C TYR A 38 -3.22 -16.78 4.19
N GLU A 39 -3.15 -18.08 4.50
CA GLU A 39 -3.38 -19.17 3.57
C GLU A 39 -4.68 -19.90 3.93
N PRO A 40 -5.33 -20.58 2.94
CA PRO A 40 -6.47 -21.44 3.25
C PRO A 40 -6.12 -22.50 4.30
N ASN A 41 -7.03 -22.70 5.25
CA ASN A 41 -6.87 -23.63 6.36
C ASN A 41 -5.70 -23.34 7.33
N GLU A 42 -5.20 -22.12 7.34
CA GLU A 42 -4.19 -21.68 8.31
C GLU A 42 -4.86 -21.16 9.59
N THR A 43 -4.24 -21.44 10.71
CA THR A 43 -4.56 -20.79 11.99
C THR A 43 -3.45 -19.79 12.32
N ILE A 44 -3.83 -18.54 12.49
CA ILE A 44 -2.91 -17.46 12.88
C ILE A 44 -3.32 -17.02 14.29
N VAL A 45 -2.37 -17.04 15.21
CA VAL A 45 -2.57 -16.53 16.57
C VAL A 45 -1.95 -15.16 16.70
N LEU A 46 -2.72 -14.20 17.17
CA LEU A 46 -2.28 -12.85 17.45
C LEU A 46 -2.32 -12.61 18.97
N ASN A 47 -1.15 -12.55 19.56
CA ASN A 47 -1.00 -12.20 20.96
C ASN A 47 -0.81 -10.69 21.10
N VAL A 48 -1.80 -9.99 21.63
CA VAL A 48 -1.75 -8.55 21.86
C VAL A 48 -1.37 -8.31 23.31
N SER A 49 -0.24 -7.72 23.55
CA SER A 49 0.25 -7.34 24.88
C SER A 49 0.45 -5.84 25.01
N LYS A 50 0.60 -5.36 26.21
CA LYS A 50 0.78 -3.94 26.54
C LYS A 50 1.96 -3.82 27.50
N ASP A 51 2.88 -2.89 27.19
CA ASP A 51 3.99 -2.58 28.10
C ASP A 51 3.59 -1.58 29.21
N ASP A 52 4.51 -1.32 30.10
CA ASP A 52 4.35 -0.37 31.22
C ASP A 52 4.06 1.07 30.77
N ASN A 53 4.44 1.40 29.53
CA ASN A 53 4.19 2.71 28.92
C ASN A 53 2.85 2.78 28.16
N ASN A 54 2.00 1.76 28.34
CA ASN A 54 0.73 1.63 27.62
C ASN A 54 0.84 1.44 26.10
N LYS A 55 2.02 1.06 25.58
CA LYS A 55 2.24 0.76 24.18
C LYS A 55 1.86 -0.70 23.90
N TYR A 56 1.10 -0.92 22.84
CA TYR A 56 0.69 -2.25 22.44
C TYR A 56 1.74 -2.91 21.53
N PHE A 57 1.94 -4.21 21.76
CA PHE A 57 2.76 -5.08 20.93
C PHE A 57 1.89 -6.23 20.44
N ILE A 58 2.15 -6.64 19.21
CA ILE A 58 1.47 -7.78 18.61
C ILE A 58 2.54 -8.80 18.25
N HIS A 59 2.39 -9.98 18.82
CA HIS A 59 3.20 -11.14 18.47
C HIS A 59 2.38 -12.06 17.59
N TYR A 60 3.00 -12.57 16.54
CA TYR A 60 2.38 -13.42 15.52
C TYR A 60 2.87 -14.85 15.67
N GLU A 61 1.96 -15.79 15.69
CA GLU A 61 2.25 -17.20 15.59
C GLU A 61 1.47 -17.78 14.41
N GLY A 62 2.13 -18.58 13.59
CA GLY A 62 1.58 -19.17 12.38
C GLY A 62 2.67 -19.39 11.35
N ARG A 63 2.33 -20.05 10.26
CA ARG A 63 3.26 -20.48 9.22
C ARG A 63 4.01 -19.31 8.57
N ASN A 64 3.34 -18.17 8.43
CA ASN A 64 3.88 -17.00 7.73
C ASN A 64 4.27 -15.87 8.71
N SER A 65 4.56 -16.20 9.97
CA SER A 65 4.83 -15.18 11.00
C SER A 65 6.03 -14.28 10.71
N SER A 66 7.08 -14.80 10.07
CA SER A 66 8.26 -14.00 9.69
C SER A 66 7.94 -12.92 8.66
N ILE A 67 7.17 -13.26 7.63
CA ILE A 67 6.76 -12.26 6.63
C ILE A 67 5.73 -11.28 7.18
N LEU A 68 4.83 -11.72 8.06
CA LEU A 68 3.89 -10.83 8.75
C LEU A 68 4.62 -9.79 9.60
N LEU A 69 5.64 -10.20 10.32
CA LEU A 69 6.48 -9.29 11.08
C LEU A 69 7.18 -8.29 10.15
N ALA A 70 7.73 -8.77 9.04
CA ALA A 70 8.39 -7.93 8.05
C ALA A 70 7.44 -6.84 7.53
N ILE A 71 6.26 -7.20 7.04
CA ILE A 71 5.27 -6.27 6.50
C ILE A 71 4.83 -5.24 7.54
N ASN A 72 4.65 -5.64 8.81
CA ASN A 72 4.14 -4.74 9.83
C ASN A 72 5.21 -3.88 10.53
N VAL A 73 6.48 -4.20 10.39
CA VAL A 73 7.58 -3.46 11.03
C VAL A 73 8.42 -2.67 10.04
N ASP A 74 8.52 -3.13 8.81
CA ASP A 74 9.43 -2.58 7.80
C ASP A 74 9.08 -1.16 7.36
N PRO A 75 10.10 -0.31 7.18
CA PRO A 75 9.90 1.08 6.74
C PRO A 75 9.10 1.20 5.44
N ILE A 76 9.33 0.31 4.48
CA ILE A 76 8.70 0.40 3.15
C ILE A 76 7.17 0.20 3.20
N TYR A 77 6.70 -0.57 4.17
CA TYR A 77 5.27 -0.83 4.40
C TYR A 77 4.64 0.20 5.33
N LYS A 78 5.42 1.06 5.96
CA LYS A 78 4.98 2.10 6.89
C LYS A 78 5.22 3.47 6.29
N TYR A 79 4.15 4.13 5.84
CA TYR A 79 4.23 5.43 5.18
C TYR A 79 5.18 6.42 5.87
N GLN A 80 5.00 6.66 7.16
CA GLN A 80 5.81 7.64 7.89
C GLN A 80 7.30 7.28 7.94
N LYS A 81 7.62 6.00 8.15
CA LYS A 81 9.02 5.53 8.17
C LYS A 81 9.65 5.58 6.78
N PHE A 82 8.88 5.25 5.75
CA PHE A 82 9.34 5.35 4.37
C PHE A 82 9.52 6.81 3.96
N ALA A 83 8.63 7.71 4.39
CA ALA A 83 8.77 9.14 4.16
C ALA A 83 10.08 9.71 4.74
N GLN A 84 10.49 9.27 5.93
CA GLN A 84 11.80 9.65 6.51
C GLN A 84 12.99 9.21 5.67
N LYS A 85 12.85 8.12 4.91
CA LYS A 85 13.88 7.56 4.06
C LYS A 85 13.95 8.22 2.69
N ILE A 86 12.81 8.50 2.07
CA ILE A 86 12.75 9.04 0.70
C ILE A 86 12.80 10.57 0.64
N ARG A 87 12.27 11.31 1.64
CA ARG A 87 12.27 12.79 1.63
C ARG A 87 13.66 13.41 1.48
N PRO A 88 14.72 12.96 2.19
CA PRO A 88 16.08 13.47 1.96
C PRO A 88 16.52 13.28 0.51
N VAL A 89 16.19 12.14 -0.11
CA VAL A 89 16.50 11.88 -1.52
C VAL A 89 15.77 12.86 -2.44
N ILE A 90 14.50 13.16 -2.17
CA ILE A 90 13.72 14.12 -2.95
C ILE A 90 14.31 15.54 -2.84
N PHE A 91 14.74 15.95 -1.65
CA PHE A 91 15.31 17.29 -1.45
C PHE A 91 16.69 17.47 -2.08
N GLU A 92 17.49 16.41 -2.17
CA GLU A 92 18.85 16.45 -2.70
C GLU A 92 18.92 16.14 -4.20
N ALA A 93 17.91 15.50 -4.77
CA ALA A 93 17.89 15.09 -6.17
C ALA A 93 17.97 16.30 -7.11
N ASN A 94 18.80 16.15 -8.15
CA ASN A 94 18.90 17.15 -9.23
C ASN A 94 17.95 16.81 -10.40
N ARG A 95 17.51 15.56 -10.51
CA ARG A 95 16.61 15.07 -11.56
C ARG A 95 15.61 14.10 -10.98
N GLY A 96 14.40 14.04 -11.55
CA GLY A 96 13.37 13.07 -11.15
C GLY A 96 13.83 11.61 -11.27
N SER A 97 14.72 11.32 -12.22
CA SER A 97 15.34 9.99 -12.38
C SER A 97 16.12 9.50 -11.15
N ASP A 98 16.70 10.42 -10.36
CA ASP A 98 17.46 10.04 -9.16
C ASP A 98 16.51 9.46 -8.09
N ILE A 99 15.33 10.06 -7.96
CA ILE A 99 14.27 9.58 -7.05
C ILE A 99 13.70 8.25 -7.53
N LEU A 100 13.40 8.14 -8.83
CA LEU A 100 12.89 6.90 -9.42
C LEU A 100 13.87 5.74 -9.23
N ASN A 101 15.16 6.00 -9.43
CA ASN A 101 16.21 5.00 -9.20
C ASN A 101 16.27 4.57 -7.72
N PHE A 102 16.10 5.50 -6.78
CA PHE A 102 16.00 5.15 -5.37
C PHE A 102 14.82 4.20 -5.11
N VAL A 103 13.63 4.51 -5.64
CA VAL A 103 12.43 3.67 -5.48
C VAL A 103 12.65 2.27 -6.08
N LYS A 104 13.25 2.19 -7.28
CA LYS A 104 13.60 0.91 -7.91
C LYS A 104 14.59 0.10 -7.10
N ASN A 105 15.59 0.73 -6.52
CA ASN A 105 16.54 0.07 -5.64
C ASN A 105 15.89 -0.47 -4.38
N GLU A 106 15.01 0.30 -3.73
CA GLU A 106 14.23 -0.18 -2.59
C GLU A 106 13.35 -1.38 -2.95
N HIS A 107 12.67 -1.32 -4.10
CA HIS A 107 11.88 -2.45 -4.61
C HIS A 107 12.74 -3.70 -4.83
N LYS A 108 13.92 -3.55 -5.42
CA LYS A 108 14.86 -4.66 -5.63
C LYS A 108 15.32 -5.27 -4.31
N LEU A 109 15.77 -4.45 -3.36
CA LEU A 109 16.26 -4.91 -2.06
C LEU A 109 15.17 -5.69 -1.29
N GLU A 110 13.95 -5.19 -1.26
CA GLU A 110 12.85 -5.87 -0.57
C GLU A 110 12.39 -7.13 -1.33
N SER A 111 12.44 -7.12 -2.65
CA SER A 111 12.15 -8.32 -3.46
C SER A 111 13.18 -9.43 -3.21
N GLU A 112 14.47 -9.09 -3.10
CA GLU A 112 15.53 -10.03 -2.75
C GLU A 112 15.32 -10.58 -1.32
N ARG A 113 14.89 -9.74 -0.40
CA ARG A 113 14.57 -10.16 0.97
C ARG A 113 13.39 -11.13 1.02
N LEU A 114 12.31 -10.84 0.30
CA LEU A 114 11.17 -11.77 0.17
C LEU A 114 11.61 -13.12 -0.42
N LYS A 115 12.50 -13.09 -1.39
CA LYS A 115 13.06 -14.29 -2.01
C LYS A 115 13.80 -15.17 -0.99
N VAL A 116 14.52 -14.58 -0.05
CA VAL A 116 15.21 -15.32 1.01
C VAL A 116 14.23 -16.09 1.91
N PHE A 117 13.08 -15.51 2.29
CA PHE A 117 12.05 -16.23 3.04
C PHE A 117 11.51 -17.42 2.26
N PHE A 118 11.28 -17.24 0.97
CA PHE A 118 10.79 -18.31 0.09
C PHE A 118 11.85 -19.43 -0.07
N GLU A 119 13.11 -19.09 -0.34
CA GLU A 119 14.20 -20.07 -0.52
C GLU A 119 14.52 -20.87 0.75
N LYS A 120 14.27 -20.30 1.92
CA LYS A 120 14.36 -20.99 3.21
C LYS A 120 13.14 -21.87 3.53
N GLY A 121 12.09 -21.83 2.71
CA GLY A 121 10.84 -22.53 2.96
C GLY A 121 10.00 -21.96 4.11
N GLU A 122 10.27 -20.71 4.52
CA GLU A 122 9.52 -20.02 5.58
C GLU A 122 8.14 -19.55 5.10
N ILE A 123 7.97 -19.40 3.78
CA ILE A 123 6.70 -19.05 3.14
C ILE A 123 6.46 -19.93 1.92
N SER A 124 5.19 -20.16 1.59
CA SER A 124 4.80 -20.89 0.38
C SER A 124 5.05 -20.05 -0.89
N LYS A 125 4.97 -20.72 -2.07
CA LYS A 125 5.07 -20.03 -3.36
C LYS A 125 3.95 -19.00 -3.52
N ASP A 126 2.73 -19.34 -3.13
CA ASP A 126 1.58 -18.46 -3.30
C ASP A 126 1.71 -17.22 -2.41
N ILE A 127 2.19 -17.39 -1.19
CA ILE A 127 2.51 -16.29 -0.28
C ILE A 127 3.64 -15.41 -0.82
N TYR A 128 4.68 -16.01 -1.40
CA TYR A 128 5.75 -15.26 -2.03
C TYR A 128 5.24 -14.38 -3.18
N GLU A 129 4.45 -14.95 -4.11
CA GLU A 129 3.92 -14.20 -5.24
C GLU A 129 2.97 -13.07 -4.79
N ILE A 130 2.08 -13.34 -3.84
CA ILE A 130 1.17 -12.32 -3.31
C ILE A 130 1.92 -11.21 -2.57
N SER A 131 2.98 -11.57 -1.84
CA SER A 131 3.81 -10.59 -1.11
C SER A 131 4.60 -9.68 -2.05
N LYS A 132 5.03 -10.18 -3.20
CA LYS A 132 5.66 -9.34 -4.25
C LYS A 132 4.69 -8.30 -4.79
N LEU A 133 3.46 -8.70 -5.10
CA LEU A 133 2.43 -7.77 -5.57
C LEU A 133 2.07 -6.72 -4.51
N TYR A 134 1.99 -7.15 -3.26
CA TYR A 134 1.74 -6.25 -2.14
C TYR A 134 2.89 -5.26 -1.92
N LEU A 135 4.14 -5.73 -2.00
CA LEU A 135 5.33 -4.88 -1.94
C LEU A 135 5.29 -3.82 -3.03
N GLU A 136 5.06 -4.23 -4.27
CA GLU A 136 5.05 -3.34 -5.43
C GLU A 136 3.98 -2.26 -5.29
N THR A 137 2.75 -2.65 -4.96
CA THR A 137 1.63 -1.69 -4.79
C THR A 137 1.84 -0.75 -3.62
N THR A 138 2.34 -1.24 -2.50
CA THR A 138 2.59 -0.42 -1.31
C THR A 138 3.72 0.59 -1.55
N LEU A 139 4.79 0.16 -2.19
CA LEU A 139 5.92 1.02 -2.53
C LEU A 139 5.51 2.12 -3.51
N ALA A 140 4.80 1.75 -4.57
CA ALA A 140 4.28 2.71 -5.55
C ALA A 140 3.38 3.75 -4.89
N ASN A 141 2.42 3.29 -4.08
CA ASN A 141 1.47 4.17 -3.40
C ASN A 141 2.14 5.11 -2.40
N ASN A 142 3.04 4.59 -1.55
CA ASN A 142 3.79 5.39 -0.60
C ASN A 142 4.69 6.40 -1.30
N SER A 143 5.44 5.99 -2.33
CA SER A 143 6.32 6.87 -3.09
C SER A 143 5.55 8.00 -3.74
N LYS A 144 4.46 7.67 -4.44
CA LYS A 144 3.59 8.65 -5.09
C LYS A 144 3.04 9.65 -4.07
N SER A 145 2.45 9.17 -2.98
CA SER A 145 1.84 10.05 -1.98
C SER A 145 2.86 11.00 -1.34
N ILE A 146 4.09 10.52 -1.07
CA ILE A 146 5.13 11.37 -0.48
C ILE A 146 5.64 12.41 -1.50
N ILE A 147 5.82 12.03 -2.76
CA ILE A 147 6.22 12.94 -3.84
C ILE A 147 5.15 14.00 -4.01
N GLU A 148 3.88 13.62 -4.04
CA GLU A 148 2.75 14.56 -4.13
C GLU A 148 2.68 15.49 -2.92
N ASP A 149 2.91 15.00 -1.71
CA ASP A 149 2.92 15.83 -0.49
C ASP A 149 4.00 16.91 -0.57
N VAL A 150 5.23 16.53 -0.95
CA VAL A 150 6.34 17.48 -1.12
C VAL A 150 6.01 18.53 -2.18
N PHE A 151 5.39 18.11 -3.28
CA PHE A 151 5.01 19.02 -4.36
C PHE A 151 3.89 19.98 -4.00
N ARG A 152 2.95 19.59 -3.14
CA ARG A 152 1.78 20.39 -2.73
C ARG A 152 2.08 21.38 -1.63
N ILE A 153 3.01 21.04 -0.73
CA ILE A 153 3.36 21.88 0.41
C ILE A 153 4.45 22.84 -0.05
N GLU A 154 4.12 24.10 -0.27
CA GLU A 154 5.04 25.12 -0.78
C GLU A 154 6.35 25.17 0.04
N GLU A 155 6.25 25.09 1.37
CA GLU A 155 7.41 25.05 2.25
C GLU A 155 8.32 23.84 2.00
N GLU A 156 7.78 22.69 1.63
CA GLU A 156 8.56 21.51 1.30
C GLU A 156 9.10 21.57 -0.11
N PHE A 157 8.29 22.06 -1.04
CA PHE A 157 8.71 22.23 -2.44
C PHE A 157 9.91 23.16 -2.56
N THR A 158 9.94 24.25 -1.81
CA THR A 158 11.07 25.20 -1.81
C THR A 158 12.39 24.61 -1.31
N LYS A 159 12.34 23.46 -0.62
CA LYS A 159 13.55 22.72 -0.20
C LYS A 159 14.12 21.84 -1.29
N THR A 160 13.35 21.58 -2.35
CA THR A 160 13.80 20.73 -3.47
C THR A 160 14.63 21.54 -4.47
N LYS A 161 15.51 20.84 -5.19
CA LYS A 161 16.25 21.39 -6.32
C LYS A 161 15.53 21.16 -7.66
N LEU A 162 14.45 20.37 -7.63
CA LEU A 162 13.75 19.96 -8.83
C LEU A 162 12.78 21.04 -9.33
N PRO A 163 12.77 21.37 -10.62
CA PRO A 163 11.73 22.20 -11.19
C PRO A 163 10.38 21.46 -11.21
N LYS A 164 9.29 22.22 -11.27
CA LYS A 164 7.90 21.67 -11.26
C LYS A 164 7.66 20.64 -12.37
N SER A 165 8.20 20.85 -13.55
CA SER A 165 8.11 19.92 -14.68
C SER A 165 8.72 18.55 -14.38
N GLU A 166 9.85 18.50 -13.69
CA GLU A 166 10.51 17.24 -13.32
C GLU A 166 9.67 16.39 -12.35
N PHE A 167 8.88 17.01 -11.47
CA PHE A 167 7.95 16.28 -10.60
C PHE A 167 6.84 15.59 -11.38
N LEU A 168 6.29 16.24 -12.40
CA LEU A 168 5.28 15.65 -13.26
C LEU A 168 5.83 14.46 -14.04
N ASP A 169 7.02 14.63 -14.61
CA ASP A 169 7.70 13.56 -15.32
C ASP A 169 8.07 12.40 -14.38
N LEU A 170 8.49 12.69 -13.16
CA LEU A 170 8.76 11.68 -12.14
C LEU A 170 7.50 10.88 -11.80
N LEU A 171 6.36 11.55 -11.57
CA LEU A 171 5.10 10.87 -11.28
C LEU A 171 4.64 10.01 -12.47
N ASN A 172 4.73 10.53 -13.69
CA ASN A 172 4.45 9.77 -14.92
C ASN A 172 5.30 8.51 -15.02
N ASN A 173 6.61 8.66 -14.82
CA ASN A 173 7.55 7.54 -14.88
C ASN A 173 7.29 6.52 -13.76
N LEU A 174 7.00 6.97 -12.54
CA LEU A 174 6.66 6.10 -11.42
C LEU A 174 5.38 5.29 -11.71
N MET A 175 4.35 5.96 -12.24
CA MET A 175 3.08 5.31 -12.57
C MET A 175 3.21 4.35 -13.75
N THR A 176 4.10 4.62 -14.70
CA THR A 176 4.40 3.71 -15.81
C THR A 176 5.16 2.47 -15.31
N GLU A 177 6.14 2.66 -14.45
CA GLU A 177 6.94 1.56 -13.89
C GLU A 177 6.11 0.61 -13.01
N PHE A 178 5.21 1.16 -12.21
CA PHE A 178 4.36 0.42 -11.28
C PHE A 178 2.88 0.48 -11.68
N ASN A 179 2.61 0.12 -12.94
CA ASN A 179 1.27 0.17 -13.51
C ASN A 179 0.33 -0.84 -12.82
N PRO A 180 -0.73 -0.38 -12.12
CA PRO A 180 -1.66 -1.28 -11.45
C PRO A 180 -2.57 -2.06 -12.42
N PHE A 181 -2.56 -1.74 -13.72
CA PHE A 181 -3.37 -2.42 -14.73
C PHE A 181 -2.64 -3.59 -15.42
N ASP A 182 -1.41 -3.87 -15.01
CA ASP A 182 -0.71 -5.06 -15.50
C ASP A 182 -1.48 -6.34 -15.17
N ASP A 183 -1.46 -7.29 -16.10
CA ASP A 183 -2.14 -8.59 -15.95
C ASP A 183 -1.74 -9.36 -14.68
N LYS A 184 -0.54 -9.13 -14.16
CA LYS A 184 -0.08 -9.71 -12.89
C LYS A 184 -0.98 -9.38 -11.70
N PHE A 185 -1.71 -8.25 -11.75
CA PHE A 185 -2.63 -7.84 -10.70
C PHE A 185 -4.07 -8.32 -10.88
N LYS A 186 -4.37 -9.06 -11.94
CA LYS A 186 -5.72 -9.49 -12.30
C LYS A 186 -6.52 -10.11 -11.15
N ASN A 187 -5.87 -10.88 -10.30
CA ASN A 187 -6.50 -11.54 -9.16
C ASN A 187 -6.12 -10.93 -7.80
N PHE A 188 -5.41 -9.79 -7.81
CA PHE A 188 -4.94 -9.16 -6.61
C PHE A 188 -5.94 -8.11 -6.12
N THR A 189 -6.35 -8.18 -4.87
CA THR A 189 -7.41 -7.35 -4.30
C THR A 189 -7.06 -6.96 -2.85
N THR A 190 -6.14 -6.01 -2.70
CA THR A 190 -5.83 -5.43 -1.39
C THR A 190 -6.27 -3.97 -1.33
N TYR A 191 -6.43 -3.43 -0.13
CA TYR A 191 -6.72 -2.01 0.06
C TYR A 191 -5.66 -1.13 -0.62
N ALA A 192 -4.37 -1.42 -0.39
CA ALA A 192 -3.28 -0.68 -1.01
C ALA A 192 -3.30 -0.74 -2.55
N PHE A 193 -3.74 -1.87 -3.12
CA PHE A 193 -3.92 -2.01 -4.56
C PHE A 193 -5.03 -1.09 -5.08
N PHE A 194 -6.19 -1.08 -4.43
CA PHE A 194 -7.30 -0.21 -4.85
C PHE A 194 -6.97 1.27 -4.68
N ASP A 195 -6.26 1.65 -3.62
CA ASP A 195 -5.74 3.01 -3.47
C ASP A 195 -4.79 3.39 -4.62
N ASN A 196 -3.93 2.47 -5.04
CA ASN A 196 -3.02 2.68 -6.18
C ASN A 196 -3.80 2.82 -7.49
N VAL A 197 -4.80 1.96 -7.73
CA VAL A 197 -5.69 2.05 -8.92
C VAL A 197 -6.42 3.38 -8.95
N GLN A 198 -7.02 3.80 -7.84
CA GLN A 198 -7.69 5.10 -7.75
C GLN A 198 -6.75 6.26 -8.03
N SER A 199 -5.58 6.21 -7.44
CA SER A 199 -4.55 7.23 -7.59
C SER A 199 -4.05 7.32 -9.03
N PHE A 200 -3.83 6.17 -9.68
CA PHE A 200 -3.45 6.09 -11.09
C PHE A 200 -4.57 6.63 -11.99
N THR A 201 -5.79 6.19 -11.80
CA THR A 201 -6.95 6.64 -12.58
C THR A 201 -7.14 8.15 -12.47
N ARG A 202 -6.98 8.69 -11.26
CA ARG A 202 -7.07 10.13 -11.03
C ARG A 202 -5.97 10.89 -11.77
N PHE A 203 -4.74 10.40 -11.69
CA PHE A 203 -3.60 10.99 -12.37
C PHE A 203 -3.80 11.00 -13.91
N MET A 204 -4.29 9.89 -14.48
CA MET A 204 -4.55 9.79 -15.93
C MET A 204 -5.68 10.70 -16.40
N ASN A 205 -6.70 10.95 -15.56
CA ASN A 205 -7.84 11.80 -15.93
C ASN A 205 -7.58 13.29 -15.79
N GLU A 206 -6.73 13.69 -14.88
CA GLU A 206 -6.48 15.11 -14.61
C GLU A 206 -5.43 15.71 -15.54
N SER A 207 -4.97 14.98 -16.58
CA SER A 207 -4.04 15.39 -17.66
C SER A 207 -3.04 16.48 -17.27
N GLY A 208 -2.36 16.27 -16.18
CA GLY A 208 -1.43 17.22 -15.60
C GLY A 208 -2.02 17.88 -14.35
N PHE A 209 -1.21 17.93 -13.36
CA PHE A 209 -1.43 18.62 -12.08
C PHE A 209 -1.69 20.12 -12.30
N GLU A 210 -2.83 20.48 -12.79
CA GLU A 210 -3.33 21.83 -12.61
C GLU A 210 -3.82 21.99 -11.18
N GLU A 211 -3.46 23.09 -10.56
CA GLU A 211 -3.59 23.52 -9.17
C GLU A 211 -4.99 23.41 -8.52
N LYS A 212 -5.88 22.59 -9.03
CA LYS A 212 -7.21 22.41 -8.46
C LYS A 212 -7.08 21.62 -7.17
N ARG A 213 -7.09 22.37 -6.05
CA ARG A 213 -7.26 21.88 -4.69
C ARG A 213 -8.16 20.65 -4.70
N TYR A 214 -7.71 19.60 -4.07
CA TYR A 214 -8.48 18.42 -3.74
C TYR A 214 -9.76 18.83 -3.01
N ASP A 215 -10.81 19.02 -3.74
CA ASP A 215 -12.15 19.14 -3.18
C ASP A 215 -12.72 17.73 -3.08
N ARG A 216 -12.73 17.18 -1.87
CA ARG A 216 -13.40 15.91 -1.57
C ARG A 216 -14.86 15.90 -1.99
N GLY A 217 -15.47 17.09 -2.22
CA GLY A 217 -16.82 17.26 -2.73
C GLY A 217 -16.98 16.96 -4.23
N LEU A 218 -15.90 16.98 -5.03
CA LEU A 218 -15.97 16.69 -6.47
C LEU A 218 -16.33 15.23 -6.79
N TRP A 219 -16.11 14.31 -5.88
CA TRP A 219 -16.53 12.91 -6.01
C TRP A 219 -18.06 12.74 -6.10
N LYS A 220 -18.83 13.64 -5.52
CA LYS A 220 -20.28 13.54 -5.49
C LYS A 220 -20.98 14.01 -6.79
N ASN A 221 -20.30 14.76 -7.66
CA ASN A 221 -20.94 15.49 -8.76
C ASN A 221 -20.42 15.16 -10.17
N LYS A 222 -19.35 14.40 -10.37
CA LYS A 222 -18.93 13.93 -11.69
C LYS A 222 -19.44 12.52 -11.93
N ASN A 223 -19.88 12.26 -13.15
CA ASN A 223 -20.33 10.95 -13.59
C ASN A 223 -19.21 9.93 -13.33
N VAL A 224 -19.38 9.14 -12.27
CA VAL A 224 -18.42 8.13 -11.82
C VAL A 224 -17.97 7.22 -12.98
N ARG A 225 -18.87 7.00 -13.96
CA ARG A 225 -18.59 6.21 -15.17
C ARG A 225 -17.47 6.78 -16.03
N ASP A 226 -17.41 8.09 -16.22
CA ASP A 226 -16.39 8.71 -17.09
C ASP A 226 -15.00 8.63 -16.45
N TYR A 227 -14.95 8.58 -15.12
CA TYR A 227 -13.72 8.49 -14.35
C TYR A 227 -13.07 7.12 -14.41
N TYR A 228 -13.86 6.07 -14.63
CA TYR A 228 -13.42 4.67 -14.58
C TYR A 228 -13.33 4.01 -15.95
N ASN A 229 -13.58 4.73 -17.03
CA ASN A 229 -13.50 4.19 -18.40
C ASN A 229 -12.10 3.67 -18.78
N PHE A 230 -11.05 4.10 -18.07
CA PHE A 230 -9.68 3.62 -18.28
C PHE A 230 -9.37 2.35 -17.50
N ILE A 231 -10.20 2.00 -16.53
CA ILE A 231 -9.96 0.83 -15.70
C ILE A 231 -10.45 -0.41 -16.44
N PRO A 232 -9.63 -1.46 -16.60
CA PRO A 232 -10.07 -2.71 -17.17
C PRO A 232 -11.34 -3.24 -16.51
N LEU A 233 -12.31 -3.72 -17.30
CA LEU A 233 -13.66 -4.06 -16.83
C LEU A 233 -13.65 -5.02 -15.64
N HIS A 234 -12.74 -5.99 -15.62
CA HIS A 234 -12.59 -6.96 -14.53
C HIS A 234 -12.14 -6.33 -13.19
N LEU A 235 -11.54 -5.15 -13.23
CA LEU A 235 -11.16 -4.39 -12.03
C LEU A 235 -12.25 -3.39 -11.62
N GLN A 236 -13.09 -2.93 -12.57
CA GLN A 236 -14.14 -1.97 -12.27
C GLN A 236 -15.13 -2.52 -11.24
N GLU A 237 -15.62 -3.74 -11.43
CA GLU A 237 -16.57 -4.36 -10.48
C GLU A 237 -15.98 -4.50 -9.07
N LYS A 238 -14.71 -4.91 -8.97
CA LYS A 238 -14.01 -5.06 -7.70
C LYS A 238 -13.77 -3.71 -7.01
N LEU A 239 -13.39 -2.71 -7.79
CA LEU A 239 -13.19 -1.35 -7.29
C LEU A 239 -14.50 -0.74 -6.80
N PHE A 240 -15.59 -0.91 -7.55
CA PHE A 240 -16.91 -0.46 -7.11
C PHE A 240 -17.33 -1.16 -5.82
N ALA A 241 -17.17 -2.48 -5.73
CA ALA A 241 -17.45 -3.22 -4.50
C ALA A 241 -16.65 -2.68 -3.32
N HIS A 242 -15.37 -2.35 -3.52
CA HIS A 242 -14.50 -1.77 -2.50
C HIS A 242 -14.96 -0.36 -2.07
N LEU A 243 -15.31 0.51 -3.03
CA LEU A 243 -15.77 1.87 -2.76
C LEU A 243 -17.08 1.93 -1.99
N PHE A 244 -18.02 1.04 -2.32
CA PHE A 244 -19.35 1.00 -1.70
C PHE A 244 -19.44 0.12 -0.45
N SER A 245 -18.40 -0.65 -0.12
CA SER A 245 -18.35 -1.42 1.13
C SER A 245 -17.92 -0.59 2.33
N ASN A 246 -17.49 0.65 2.12
CA ASN A 246 -17.01 1.57 3.17
C ASN A 246 -18.02 2.69 3.50
N ASP A 247 -19.23 2.65 2.94
CA ASP A 247 -20.38 3.46 3.33
C ASP A 247 -21.30 2.65 4.25
#